data_cb04c36ad843def31a8ac67317c2ef9d
#
_entry.id   cb04c36ad843def31a8ac67317c2ef9d
#
_cell.length_a   1.000
_cell.length_b   1.000
_cell.length_c   1.000
_cell.angle_alpha   90.00
_cell.angle_beta   90.00
_cell.angle_gamma   90.00
#
_symmetry.space_group_name_H-M   'P 1'
#
loop_
_entity.id
_entity.type
_entity.pdbx_description
1 polymer ?
#
loop_
_entity_poly.entity_id
_entity_poly.type
_entity_poly.pdbx_seq_one_letter_code
_entity_poly.pdbx_strand_id
1 'polypeptide(L)'
;MQRRLLLTFALAASLASWLAIPVASAAERKVFDTASFEEAQQRGQRILVDISATWCPTCKAQKPIIDSLAEQPVNKDLVIFAVDFDSQQSVVREFRAQSQSTLIAFQGKTETGRSVGDTDPDSIAALVRSTLIK
;
A
#
# COMPACT_ATOMS: atom_id res chain seq x y z
N MET A 1 11.30 -64.22 44.82
CA MET A 1 11.03 -62.85 45.20
C MET A 1 11.47 -61.96 44.02
N GLN A 2 10.54 -61.52 43.17
CA GLN A 2 10.84 -60.68 42.03
C GLN A 2 10.43 -59.21 42.32
N ARG A 3 11.43 -58.36 42.44
CA ARG A 3 11.21 -56.90 42.53
C ARG A 3 11.00 -56.36 41.13
N ARG A 4 9.78 -55.96 40.78
CA ARG A 4 9.43 -55.25 39.55
C ARG A 4 9.80 -53.78 39.72
N LEU A 5 10.84 -53.36 39.02
CA LEU A 5 11.16 -51.91 38.83
C LEU A 5 10.20 -51.34 37.77
N LEU A 6 9.34 -50.43 38.17
CA LEU A 6 8.53 -49.63 37.28
C LEU A 6 9.35 -48.38 36.86
N LEU A 7 9.80 -48.37 35.63
CA LEU A 7 10.41 -47.21 35.01
C LEU A 7 9.30 -46.29 34.49
N THR A 8 9.08 -45.19 35.20
CA THR A 8 8.20 -44.11 34.75
C THR A 8 8.96 -43.23 33.77
N PHE A 9 8.61 -43.33 32.51
CA PHE A 9 9.08 -42.37 31.45
C PHE A 9 8.31 -41.09 31.62
N ALA A 10 8.98 -40.03 32.09
CA ALA A 10 8.47 -38.67 32.04
C ALA A 10 8.68 -38.12 30.63
N LEU A 11 7.60 -37.98 29.83
CA LEU A 11 7.61 -37.24 28.56
C LEU A 11 7.65 -35.74 28.87
N ALA A 12 8.80 -35.13 28.68
CA ALA A 12 8.92 -33.67 28.66
C ALA A 12 8.40 -33.16 27.32
N ALA A 13 7.16 -32.65 27.32
CA ALA A 13 6.59 -31.93 26.16
C ALA A 13 7.21 -30.54 26.09
N SER A 14 8.18 -30.37 25.18
CA SER A 14 8.76 -29.09 24.87
C SER A 14 7.76 -28.28 24.04
N LEU A 15 7.04 -27.33 24.66
CA LEU A 15 6.23 -26.33 23.98
C LEU A 15 7.17 -25.33 23.30
N ALA A 16 7.47 -25.57 22.03
CA ALA A 16 8.11 -24.58 21.19
C ALA A 16 7.12 -23.44 20.92
N SER A 17 7.18 -22.40 21.73
CA SER A 17 6.48 -21.12 21.46
C SER A 17 7.07 -20.49 20.23
N TRP A 18 6.40 -20.63 19.11
CA TRP A 18 6.70 -19.90 17.90
C TRP A 18 6.33 -18.44 18.13
N LEU A 19 7.34 -17.61 18.40
CA LEU A 19 7.20 -16.18 18.42
C LEU A 19 6.89 -15.74 16.98
N ALA A 20 5.61 -15.52 16.67
CA ALA A 20 5.20 -14.88 15.43
C ALA A 20 5.70 -13.43 15.48
N ILE A 21 6.80 -13.15 14.78
CA ILE A 21 7.29 -11.79 14.57
C ILE A 21 6.24 -11.09 13.71
N PRO A 22 5.60 -10.01 14.18
CA PRO A 22 4.69 -9.26 13.33
C PRO A 22 5.49 -8.67 12.16
N VAL A 23 5.24 -9.18 10.95
CA VAL A 23 5.77 -8.58 9.73
C VAL A 23 5.08 -7.22 9.61
N ALA A 24 5.86 -6.13 9.68
CA ALA A 24 5.33 -4.80 9.39
C ALA A 24 4.80 -4.81 7.96
N SER A 25 3.48 -4.68 7.81
CA SER A 25 2.84 -4.66 6.50
C SER A 25 2.98 -3.26 5.90
N ALA A 26 3.59 -3.17 4.72
CA ALA A 26 3.62 -1.97 3.90
C ALA A 26 2.32 -1.82 3.10
N ALA A 27 2.09 -0.62 2.55
CA ALA A 27 1.03 -0.38 1.57
C ALA A 27 1.20 -1.31 0.36
N GLU A 28 0.08 -1.79 -0.18
CA GLU A 28 0.08 -2.62 -1.38
C GLU A 28 0.31 -1.76 -2.63
N ARG A 29 1.17 -2.20 -3.54
CA ARG A 29 1.38 -1.55 -4.84
C ARG A 29 0.93 -2.47 -5.96
N LYS A 30 0.17 -1.92 -6.91
CA LYS A 30 -0.33 -2.63 -8.09
C LYS A 30 -0.14 -1.79 -9.34
N VAL A 31 0.10 -2.45 -10.46
CA VAL A 31 -0.14 -1.82 -11.76
C VAL A 31 -1.65 -1.60 -11.89
N PHE A 32 -2.05 -0.44 -12.39
CA PHE A 32 -3.46 -0.11 -12.53
C PHE A 32 -4.15 -1.07 -13.51
N ASP A 33 -5.23 -1.65 -13.07
CA ASP A 33 -6.27 -2.25 -13.89
C ASP A 33 -7.65 -1.85 -13.35
N THR A 34 -8.61 -1.66 -14.24
CA THR A 34 -9.94 -1.15 -13.90
C THR A 34 -10.66 -2.05 -12.89
N ALA A 35 -10.59 -3.37 -13.06
CA ALA A 35 -11.31 -4.31 -12.19
C ALA A 35 -10.80 -4.25 -10.74
N SER A 36 -9.48 -4.28 -10.54
CA SER A 36 -8.88 -4.17 -9.20
C SER A 36 -9.13 -2.81 -8.56
N PHE A 37 -9.12 -1.74 -9.36
CA PHE A 37 -9.41 -0.39 -8.87
C PHE A 37 -10.87 -0.26 -8.41
N GLU A 38 -11.82 -0.72 -9.21
CA GLU A 38 -13.24 -0.72 -8.85
C GLU A 38 -13.54 -1.59 -7.62
N GLU A 39 -12.89 -2.75 -7.52
CA GLU A 39 -13.00 -3.60 -6.34
C GLU A 39 -12.49 -2.89 -5.08
N ALA A 40 -11.33 -2.23 -5.15
CA ALA A 40 -10.79 -1.45 -4.04
C ALA A 40 -11.75 -0.31 -3.61
N GLN A 41 -12.36 0.36 -4.59
CA GLN A 41 -13.37 1.39 -4.33
C GLN A 41 -14.63 0.83 -3.67
N GLN A 42 -15.14 -0.30 -4.15
CA GLN A 42 -16.32 -0.97 -3.58
C GLN A 42 -16.10 -1.44 -2.14
N ARG A 43 -14.88 -1.86 -1.82
CA ARG A 43 -14.48 -2.25 -0.46
C ARG A 43 -14.22 -1.06 0.45
N GLY A 44 -14.33 0.17 -0.03
CA GLY A 44 -14.05 1.37 0.76
C GLY A 44 -12.59 1.52 1.13
N GLN A 45 -11.67 0.98 0.33
CA GLN A 45 -10.25 1.04 0.62
C GLN A 45 -9.69 2.46 0.45
N ARG A 46 -8.59 2.72 1.14
CA ARG A 46 -7.77 3.91 0.95
C ARG A 46 -6.91 3.69 -0.30
N ILE A 47 -6.95 4.63 -1.24
CA ILE A 47 -6.30 4.48 -2.54
C ILE A 47 -5.47 5.71 -2.85
N LEU A 48 -4.26 5.49 -3.37
CA LEU A 48 -3.46 6.50 -4.05
C LEU A 48 -3.24 6.06 -5.49
N VAL A 49 -3.65 6.88 -6.46
CA VAL A 49 -3.33 6.70 -7.87
C VAL A 49 -2.07 7.51 -8.17
N ASP A 50 -1.04 6.86 -8.66
CA ASP A 50 0.25 7.44 -9.02
C ASP A 50 0.43 7.38 -10.55
N ILE A 51 0.18 8.51 -11.22
CA ILE A 51 0.35 8.64 -12.67
C ILE A 51 1.76 9.14 -12.95
N SER A 52 2.60 8.27 -13.47
CA SER A 52 4.02 8.54 -13.66
C SER A 52 4.54 8.09 -15.02
N ALA A 53 5.73 8.56 -15.38
CA ALA A 53 6.46 8.14 -16.55
C ALA A 53 7.92 7.90 -16.19
N THR A 54 8.58 6.95 -16.86
CA THR A 54 9.98 6.57 -16.56
C THR A 54 10.98 7.68 -16.85
N TRP A 55 10.68 8.57 -17.79
CA TRP A 55 11.50 9.71 -18.21
C TRP A 55 11.26 10.99 -17.39
N CYS A 56 10.27 11.00 -16.52
CA CYS A 56 9.80 12.18 -15.79
C CYS A 56 10.69 12.48 -14.56
N PRO A 57 11.45 13.59 -14.52
CA PRO A 57 12.28 13.94 -13.36
C PRO A 57 11.48 14.19 -12.09
N THR A 58 10.32 14.82 -12.20
CA THR A 58 9.43 15.09 -11.05
C THR A 58 8.89 13.79 -10.46
N CYS A 59 8.51 12.81 -11.29
CA CYS A 59 8.10 11.49 -10.84
C CYS A 59 9.23 10.77 -10.09
N LYS A 60 10.46 10.91 -10.55
CA LYS A 60 11.64 10.34 -9.85
C LYS A 60 11.85 10.99 -8.47
N ALA A 61 11.56 12.28 -8.34
CA ALA A 61 11.62 12.97 -7.06
C ALA A 61 10.47 12.57 -6.12
N GLN A 62 9.28 12.30 -6.65
CA GLN A 62 8.13 11.83 -5.87
C GLN A 62 8.33 10.40 -5.34
N LYS A 63 8.97 9.54 -6.12
CA LYS A 63 9.08 8.12 -5.81
C LYS A 63 9.60 7.81 -4.41
N PRO A 64 10.74 8.32 -3.94
CA PRO A 64 11.23 8.02 -2.59
C PRO A 64 10.31 8.53 -1.50
N ILE A 65 9.57 9.61 -1.73
CA ILE A 65 8.58 10.15 -0.79
C ILE A 65 7.41 9.17 -0.65
N ILE A 66 6.85 8.72 -1.79
CA ILE A 66 5.75 7.76 -1.83
C ILE A 66 6.20 6.42 -1.22
N ASP A 67 7.42 5.96 -1.52
CA ASP A 67 7.98 4.73 -0.97
C ASP A 67 8.07 4.80 0.56
N SER A 68 8.60 5.90 1.10
CA SER A 68 8.68 6.13 2.55
C SER A 68 7.31 6.15 3.22
N LEU A 69 6.31 6.77 2.60
CA LEU A 69 4.93 6.77 3.12
C LEU A 69 4.31 5.38 3.07
N ALA A 70 4.56 4.61 2.02
CA ALA A 70 4.06 3.25 1.86
C ALA A 70 4.56 2.29 2.94
N GLU A 71 5.78 2.50 3.45
CA GLU A 71 6.39 1.69 4.49
C GLU A 71 5.89 2.02 5.90
N GLN A 72 5.21 3.15 6.08
CA GLN A 72 4.69 3.54 7.39
C GLN A 72 3.53 2.63 7.83
N PRO A 73 3.53 2.13 9.08
CA PRO A 73 2.47 1.23 9.58
C PRO A 73 1.06 1.81 9.49
N VAL A 74 0.93 3.14 9.58
CA VAL A 74 -0.36 3.85 9.43
C VAL A 74 -0.95 3.71 8.03
N ASN A 75 -0.13 3.39 7.03
CA ASN A 75 -0.51 3.24 5.63
C ASN A 75 -0.56 1.77 5.16
N LYS A 76 -0.52 0.81 6.07
CA LYS A 76 -0.57 -0.63 5.74
C LYS A 76 -1.80 -1.07 4.95
N ASP A 77 -2.89 -0.34 5.06
CA ASP A 77 -4.18 -0.55 4.37
C ASP A 77 -4.36 0.34 3.13
N LEU A 78 -3.35 1.12 2.78
CA LEU A 78 -3.33 1.91 1.55
C LEU A 78 -3.01 1.01 0.35
N VAL A 79 -3.77 1.19 -0.73
CA VAL A 79 -3.47 0.57 -2.03
C VAL A 79 -2.98 1.65 -2.99
N ILE A 80 -1.81 1.45 -3.56
CA ILE A 80 -1.20 2.36 -4.53
C ILE A 80 -1.33 1.75 -5.92
N PHE A 81 -2.08 2.40 -6.80
CA PHE A 81 -2.22 2.02 -8.21
C PHE A 81 -1.29 2.85 -9.08
N ALA A 82 -0.32 2.19 -9.70
CA ALA A 82 0.60 2.83 -10.64
C ALA A 82 -0.02 2.86 -12.04
N VAL A 83 -0.18 4.05 -12.59
CA VAL A 83 -0.62 4.30 -13.96
C VAL A 83 0.56 4.77 -14.78
N ASP A 84 0.89 4.05 -15.84
CA ASP A 84 1.90 4.48 -16.80
C ASP A 84 1.30 5.52 -17.74
N PHE A 85 1.84 6.74 -17.69
CA PHE A 85 1.33 7.88 -18.47
C PHE A 85 1.38 7.64 -19.98
N ASP A 86 2.42 6.96 -20.46
CA ASP A 86 2.63 6.79 -21.89
C ASP A 86 1.77 5.65 -22.47
N SER A 87 1.68 4.52 -21.79
CA SER A 87 0.98 3.34 -22.29
C SER A 87 -0.49 3.24 -21.87
N GLN A 88 -0.90 3.93 -20.78
CA GLN A 88 -2.28 3.89 -20.26
C GLN A 88 -3.03 5.21 -20.47
N GLN A 89 -2.93 5.81 -21.64
CA GLN A 89 -3.53 7.10 -21.96
C GLN A 89 -5.06 7.16 -21.80
N SER A 90 -5.77 6.05 -22.01
CA SER A 90 -7.22 6.00 -21.74
C SER A 90 -7.51 6.18 -20.25
N VAL A 91 -6.74 5.52 -19.39
CA VAL A 91 -6.86 5.62 -17.93
C VAL A 91 -6.50 7.04 -17.45
N VAL A 92 -5.44 7.63 -18.00
CA VAL A 92 -5.07 9.03 -17.72
C VAL A 92 -6.23 9.98 -18.00
N ARG A 93 -6.92 9.81 -19.14
CA ARG A 93 -8.11 10.61 -19.49
C ARG A 93 -9.31 10.34 -18.57
N GLU A 94 -9.55 9.08 -18.18
CA GLU A 94 -10.61 8.74 -17.22
C GLU A 94 -10.44 9.44 -15.89
N PHE A 95 -9.19 9.53 -15.39
CA PHE A 95 -8.85 10.32 -14.22
C PHE A 95 -8.84 11.84 -14.44
N ARG A 96 -9.10 12.30 -15.65
CA ARG A 96 -9.01 13.73 -16.04
C ARG A 96 -7.65 14.33 -15.73
N ALA A 97 -6.62 13.50 -15.79
CA ALA A 97 -5.25 13.95 -15.63
C ALA A 97 -4.70 14.45 -16.98
N GLN A 98 -3.89 15.50 -16.91
CA GLN A 98 -3.33 16.14 -18.11
C GLN A 98 -1.82 15.96 -18.21
N SER A 99 -1.19 15.47 -17.15
CA SER A 99 0.25 15.28 -17.10
C SER A 99 0.64 14.13 -16.20
N GLN A 100 1.84 13.64 -16.39
CA GLN A 100 2.54 12.77 -15.44
C GLN A 100 2.80 13.52 -14.12
N SER A 101 3.32 12.81 -13.12
CA SER A 101 3.48 13.32 -11.75
C SER A 101 2.18 13.82 -11.11
N THR A 102 1.07 13.18 -11.48
CA THR A 102 -0.25 13.42 -10.89
C THR A 102 -0.54 12.34 -9.84
N LEU A 103 -0.83 12.79 -8.63
CA LEU A 103 -1.25 11.94 -7.51
C LEU A 103 -2.72 12.22 -7.20
N ILE A 104 -3.52 11.16 -7.09
CA ILE A 104 -4.96 11.27 -6.78
C ILE A 104 -5.29 10.35 -5.63
N ALA A 105 -5.84 10.91 -4.57
CA ALA A 105 -6.21 10.17 -3.35
C ALA A 105 -7.71 9.89 -3.31
N PHE A 106 -8.09 8.68 -2.86
CA PHE A 106 -9.46 8.27 -2.68
C PHE A 106 -9.69 7.60 -1.31
N GLN A 107 -10.87 7.82 -0.77
CA GLN A 107 -11.49 6.98 0.25
C GLN A 107 -12.66 6.24 -0.39
N GLY A 108 -12.49 4.96 -0.69
CA GLY A 108 -13.45 4.22 -1.50
C GLY A 108 -13.67 4.89 -2.86
N LYS A 109 -14.89 5.28 -3.16
CA LYS A 109 -15.26 5.95 -4.41
C LYS A 109 -15.08 7.47 -4.40
N THR A 110 -14.79 8.04 -3.23
CA THR A 110 -14.68 9.49 -3.07
C THR A 110 -13.25 9.95 -3.27
N GLU A 111 -13.01 10.80 -4.26
CA GLU A 111 -11.73 11.50 -4.39
C GLU A 111 -11.60 12.50 -3.23
N THR A 112 -10.52 12.36 -2.45
CA THR A 112 -10.26 13.22 -1.29
C THR A 112 -9.28 14.34 -1.59
N GLY A 113 -8.54 14.22 -2.68
CA GLY A 113 -7.61 15.25 -3.14
C GLY A 113 -6.77 14.79 -4.31
N ARG A 114 -6.09 15.75 -4.92
CA ARG A 114 -5.09 15.49 -5.97
C ARG A 114 -4.00 16.56 -5.98
N SER A 115 -2.85 16.21 -6.49
CA SER A 115 -1.75 17.13 -6.74
C SER A 115 -1.08 16.82 -8.07
N VAL A 116 -0.49 17.84 -8.67
CA VAL A 116 0.26 17.73 -9.94
C VAL A 116 1.63 18.34 -9.74
N GLY A 117 2.68 17.56 -9.98
CA GLY A 117 4.06 18.03 -9.91
C GLY A 117 4.56 18.34 -8.50
N ASP A 118 3.84 17.90 -7.47
CA ASP A 118 4.22 18.13 -6.08
C ASP A 118 5.41 17.25 -5.69
N THR A 119 6.43 17.84 -5.09
CA THR A 119 7.63 17.17 -4.59
C THR A 119 7.93 17.50 -3.12
N ASP A 120 6.99 18.16 -2.46
CA ASP A 120 7.08 18.45 -1.03
C ASP A 120 6.60 17.24 -0.22
N PRO A 121 7.46 16.67 0.66
CA PRO A 121 7.10 15.48 1.44
C PRO A 121 5.89 15.68 2.36
N ASP A 122 5.76 16.85 2.97
CA ASP A 122 4.66 17.14 3.90
C ASP A 122 3.33 17.29 3.16
N SER A 123 3.36 17.91 1.99
CA SER A 123 2.20 18.06 1.11
C SER A 123 1.72 16.70 0.59
N ILE A 124 2.62 15.85 0.11
CA ILE A 124 2.28 14.49 -0.34
C ILE A 124 1.76 13.64 0.84
N ALA A 125 2.38 13.76 2.03
CA ALA A 125 1.89 13.09 3.22
C ALA A 125 0.48 13.56 3.62
N ALA A 126 0.19 14.85 3.49
CA ALA A 126 -1.15 15.39 3.74
C ALA A 126 -2.18 14.82 2.75
N LEU A 127 -1.82 14.70 1.46
CA LEU A 127 -2.67 14.07 0.45
C LEU A 127 -2.98 12.61 0.82
N VAL A 128 -1.98 11.83 1.22
CA VAL A 128 -2.17 10.44 1.66
C VAL A 128 -3.05 10.38 2.92
N ARG A 129 -2.85 11.28 3.88
CA ARG A 129 -3.70 11.35 5.09
C ARG A 129 -5.15 11.68 4.78
N SER A 130 -5.44 12.41 3.69
CA SER A 130 -6.82 12.70 3.30
C SER A 130 -7.66 11.46 3.04
N THR A 131 -7.04 10.33 2.74
CA THR A 131 -7.71 9.04 2.56
C THR A 131 -8.23 8.42 3.86
N LEU A 132 -7.84 8.94 5.03
CA LEU A 132 -8.32 8.51 6.35
C LEU A 132 -9.65 9.14 6.75
N ILE A 133 -10.10 10.17 6.06
CA ILE A 133 -11.35 10.88 6.37
C ILE A 133 -12.52 10.03 5.89
N LYS A 134 -13.41 9.68 6.80
CA LYS A 134 -14.66 8.97 6.51
C LYS A 134 -15.80 9.95 6.35
#